data_5f0a7533a3f05d313685359bc31b7e7f
#
_entry.id   5f0a7533a3f05d313685359bc31b7e7f
#
_cell.length_a   1.000
_cell.length_b   1.000
_cell.length_c   1.000
_cell.angle_alpha   90.00
_cell.angle_beta   90.00
_cell.angle_gamma   90.00
#
_symmetry.space_group_name_H-M   'P 1'
#
loop_
_entity.id
_entity.type
_entity.pdbx_description
1 polymer ?
#
loop_
_entity_poly.entity_id
_entity_poly.type
_entity_poly.pdbx_seq_one_letter_code
_entity_poly.pdbx_strand_id
1 'polypeptide(L)'
;MRGITSLIAAVLLASSITAVADEPAAGDFWTTPAIAGYGRMHPLPQAAYKPDPARTYRIVFSLTKAGQKPDEVSPSLDRVARTVNLYVASGVPLSHLKFVAVASGDATGIVLDDSHYKAAFGVSNPNLPLIAALRHAGVDVAVCGQAVAEHKFEYEWVDSSVTVALSALTTITTLEERGYHLMPL
;
A
#
# COMPACT_ATOMS: atom_id res chain seq x y z
N MET A 1 53.37 34.61 -59.01
CA MET A 1 53.48 33.48 -58.09
C MET A 1 52.17 33.41 -57.34
N ARG A 2 51.37 32.42 -57.59
CA ARG A 2 49.97 32.27 -57.11
C ARG A 2 49.98 31.34 -55.91
N GLY A 3 49.58 31.83 -54.71
CA GLY A 3 49.38 31.02 -53.55
C GLY A 3 47.96 30.42 -53.53
N ILE A 4 47.91 29.13 -53.35
CA ILE A 4 46.67 28.36 -53.26
C ILE A 4 46.35 28.16 -51.76
N THR A 5 45.29 28.77 -51.33
CA THR A 5 44.77 28.61 -49.96
C THR A 5 43.77 27.47 -49.95
N SER A 6 44.12 26.33 -49.32
CA SER A 6 43.20 25.18 -49.10
C SER A 6 42.30 25.46 -47.88
N LEU A 7 41.01 25.50 -48.09
CA LEU A 7 39.99 25.47 -47.03
C LEU A 7 39.77 23.99 -46.66
N ILE A 8 40.03 23.66 -45.39
CA ILE A 8 39.64 22.38 -44.81
C ILE A 8 38.27 22.58 -44.17
N ALA A 9 37.23 21.97 -44.72
CA ALA A 9 35.91 21.93 -44.13
C ALA A 9 35.83 20.80 -43.08
N ALA A 10 35.70 21.16 -41.80
CA ALA A 10 35.47 20.17 -40.75
C ALA A 10 33.99 19.83 -40.71
N VAL A 11 33.67 18.57 -41.04
CA VAL A 11 32.32 18.02 -40.87
C VAL A 11 32.16 17.52 -39.44
N LEU A 12 31.34 18.25 -38.62
CA LEU A 12 30.92 17.80 -37.30
C LEU A 12 29.79 16.77 -37.46
N LEU A 13 30.09 15.49 -37.25
CA LEU A 13 29.07 14.46 -37.07
C LEU A 13 28.45 14.64 -35.66
N ALA A 14 27.23 15.15 -35.61
CA ALA A 14 26.41 15.11 -34.42
C ALA A 14 25.87 13.69 -34.23
N SER A 15 26.46 12.93 -33.30
CA SER A 15 25.93 11.64 -32.85
C SER A 15 24.71 11.88 -31.97
N SER A 16 23.52 11.66 -32.51
CA SER A 16 22.26 11.63 -31.76
C SER A 16 22.26 10.39 -30.87
N ILE A 17 22.49 10.56 -29.59
CA ILE A 17 22.26 9.51 -28.59
C ILE A 17 20.74 9.42 -28.42
N THR A 18 20.11 8.44 -29.08
CA THR A 18 18.76 8.02 -28.75
C THR A 18 18.83 7.35 -27.38
N ALA A 19 18.29 8.02 -26.35
CA ALA A 19 18.02 7.38 -25.08
C ALA A 19 17.01 6.25 -25.36
N VAL A 20 17.49 5.02 -25.39
CA VAL A 20 16.64 3.84 -25.31
C VAL A 20 16.03 3.89 -23.93
N ALA A 21 14.73 4.19 -23.83
CA ALA A 21 13.98 3.96 -22.62
C ALA A 21 14.13 2.46 -22.31
N ASP A 22 14.72 2.16 -21.17
CA ASP A 22 14.86 0.81 -20.65
C ASP A 22 13.43 0.23 -20.54
N GLU A 23 13.04 -0.60 -21.53
CA GLU A 23 11.86 -1.44 -21.36
C GLU A 23 12.13 -2.29 -20.12
N PRO A 24 11.21 -2.30 -19.12
CA PRO A 24 11.40 -3.17 -17.98
C PRO A 24 11.61 -4.58 -18.53
N ALA A 25 12.76 -5.17 -18.25
CA ALA A 25 13.07 -6.55 -18.54
C ALA A 25 11.81 -7.38 -18.24
N ALA A 26 11.55 -8.45 -19.00
CA ALA A 26 10.44 -9.39 -18.76
C ALA A 26 10.60 -9.99 -17.34
N GLY A 27 10.51 -9.10 -16.36
CA GLY A 27 10.64 -9.30 -14.95
C GLY A 27 9.29 -9.70 -14.39
N ASP A 28 9.32 -10.35 -13.35
CA ASP A 28 8.31 -10.96 -12.52
C ASP A 28 6.86 -10.68 -12.91
N PHE A 29 6.13 -11.75 -13.23
CA PHE A 29 4.68 -11.72 -13.50
C PHE A 29 3.91 -10.93 -12.41
N TRP A 30 4.47 -10.86 -11.21
CA TRP A 30 3.93 -10.13 -10.06
C TRP A 30 4.87 -9.01 -9.60
N THR A 31 4.32 -7.82 -9.32
CA THR A 31 5.06 -6.65 -8.84
C THR A 31 4.47 -6.05 -7.57
N THR A 32 5.29 -5.26 -6.85
CA THR A 32 4.88 -4.52 -5.64
C THR A 32 5.41 -3.07 -5.69
N PRO A 33 4.85 -2.20 -6.54
CA PRO A 33 5.48 -0.92 -6.89
C PRO A 33 5.55 0.11 -5.74
N ALA A 34 4.68 0.01 -4.74
CA ALA A 34 4.63 0.98 -3.62
C ALA A 34 4.86 0.32 -2.25
N ILE A 35 4.28 -0.86 -2.01
CA ILE A 35 4.40 -1.60 -0.75
C ILE A 35 5.29 -2.82 -1.01
N ALA A 36 6.61 -2.63 -0.89
CA ALA A 36 7.60 -3.65 -1.23
C ALA A 36 7.36 -4.97 -0.47
N GLY A 37 7.31 -6.08 -1.20
CA GLY A 37 7.14 -7.43 -0.64
C GLY A 37 5.70 -7.82 -0.31
N TYR A 38 4.73 -6.90 -0.37
CA TYR A 38 3.33 -7.15 -0.02
C TYR A 38 2.37 -6.72 -1.13
N GLY A 39 1.18 -7.30 -1.12
CA GLY A 39 0.11 -6.89 -2.02
C GLY A 39 0.47 -7.04 -3.49
N ARG A 40 1.06 -8.17 -3.88
CA ARG A 40 1.49 -8.42 -5.27
C ARG A 40 0.36 -8.17 -6.25
N MET A 41 0.66 -7.44 -7.33
CA MET A 41 -0.26 -7.16 -8.43
C MET A 41 0.39 -7.53 -9.77
N HIS A 42 -0.44 -7.91 -10.75
CA HIS A 42 0.01 -8.10 -12.13
C HIS A 42 -0.34 -6.86 -12.96
N PRO A 43 0.63 -6.26 -13.68
CA PRO A 43 0.35 -5.10 -14.52
C PRO A 43 -0.60 -5.45 -15.67
N LEU A 44 -1.67 -4.66 -15.83
CA LEU A 44 -2.66 -4.79 -16.89
C LEU A 44 -2.83 -3.44 -17.62
N PRO A 45 -1.89 -3.05 -18.50
CA PRO A 45 -1.87 -1.73 -19.12
C PRO A 45 -3.11 -1.44 -19.99
N GLN A 46 -3.77 -2.47 -20.50
CA GLN A 46 -4.98 -2.35 -21.32
C GLN A 46 -6.29 -2.59 -20.56
N ALA A 47 -6.24 -2.70 -19.23
CA ALA A 47 -7.44 -2.94 -18.43
C ALA A 47 -8.45 -1.77 -18.54
N ALA A 48 -9.74 -2.10 -18.49
CA ALA A 48 -10.81 -1.12 -18.32
C ALA A 48 -10.85 -0.62 -16.85
N TYR A 49 -11.60 0.47 -16.62
CA TYR A 49 -11.85 1.06 -15.28
C TYR A 49 -10.58 1.40 -14.50
N LYS A 50 -9.51 1.84 -15.17
CA LYS A 50 -8.31 2.31 -14.48
C LYS A 50 -8.60 3.58 -13.67
N PRO A 51 -7.96 3.73 -12.51
CA PRO A 51 -8.03 4.97 -11.75
C PRO A 51 -7.50 6.16 -12.55
N ASP A 52 -8.12 7.33 -12.40
CA ASP A 52 -7.65 8.59 -12.95
C ASP A 52 -6.54 9.16 -12.02
N PRO A 53 -5.30 9.36 -12.50
CA PRO A 53 -4.20 9.88 -11.69
C PRO A 53 -4.46 11.27 -11.07
N ALA A 54 -5.32 12.07 -11.69
CA ALA A 54 -5.64 13.42 -11.21
C ALA A 54 -6.61 13.44 -10.03
N ARG A 55 -7.28 12.32 -9.72
CA ARG A 55 -8.31 12.26 -8.69
C ARG A 55 -7.76 11.81 -7.33
N THR A 56 -8.42 12.27 -6.28
CA THR A 56 -8.22 11.77 -4.91
C THR A 56 -9.21 10.67 -4.62
N TYR A 57 -8.71 9.55 -4.09
CA TYR A 57 -9.51 8.37 -3.74
C TYR A 57 -9.59 8.23 -2.23
N ARG A 58 -10.81 8.08 -1.72
CA ARG A 58 -11.11 7.90 -0.29
C ARG A 58 -11.75 6.53 -0.12
N ILE A 59 -11.04 5.62 0.56
CA ILE A 59 -11.52 4.25 0.80
C ILE A 59 -11.34 3.91 2.28
N VAL A 60 -12.40 3.36 2.88
CA VAL A 60 -12.31 2.71 4.19
C VAL A 60 -12.43 1.20 3.97
N PHE A 61 -11.38 0.47 4.38
CA PHE A 61 -11.35 -0.99 4.34
C PHE A 61 -11.84 -1.55 5.67
N SER A 62 -12.80 -2.46 5.61
CA SER A 62 -13.25 -3.23 6.78
C SER A 62 -12.52 -4.57 6.81
N LEU A 63 -11.60 -4.73 7.76
CA LEU A 63 -10.83 -5.97 7.96
C LEU A 63 -11.47 -6.75 9.10
N THR A 64 -12.09 -7.89 8.78
CA THR A 64 -12.80 -8.69 9.78
C THR A 64 -12.16 -10.05 10.05
N LYS A 65 -11.18 -10.47 9.24
CA LYS A 65 -10.55 -11.79 9.33
C LYS A 65 -9.05 -11.70 9.53
N ALA A 66 -8.52 -12.47 10.46
CA ALA A 66 -7.09 -12.73 10.62
C ALA A 66 -6.55 -13.65 9.51
N GLY A 67 -5.25 -13.96 9.55
CA GLY A 67 -4.65 -15.07 8.80
C GLY A 67 -5.20 -16.43 9.26
N GLN A 68 -4.99 -17.46 8.46
CA GLN A 68 -5.39 -18.82 8.84
C GLN A 68 -4.51 -19.38 9.97
N LYS A 69 -3.26 -18.92 10.05
CA LYS A 69 -2.31 -19.25 11.10
C LYS A 69 -1.71 -17.99 11.71
N PRO A 70 -1.28 -18.05 12.98
CA PRO A 70 -0.70 -16.88 13.65
C PRO A 70 0.60 -16.36 13.03
N ASP A 71 1.36 -17.21 12.36
CA ASP A 71 2.63 -16.90 11.69
C ASP A 71 2.45 -16.37 10.25
N GLU A 72 1.20 -16.24 9.78
CA GLU A 72 0.88 -15.73 8.46
C GLU A 72 0.38 -14.28 8.51
N VAL A 73 0.83 -13.47 7.55
CA VAL A 73 0.29 -12.11 7.35
C VAL A 73 -1.19 -12.20 7.00
N SER A 74 -2.00 -11.34 7.60
CA SER A 74 -3.44 -11.26 7.31
C SER A 74 -3.69 -11.03 5.82
N PRO A 75 -4.46 -11.92 5.14
CA PRO A 75 -4.79 -11.74 3.74
C PRO A 75 -5.61 -10.46 3.47
N SER A 76 -6.42 -10.03 4.43
CA SER A 76 -7.18 -8.78 4.32
C SER A 76 -6.24 -7.58 4.34
N LEU A 77 -5.24 -7.57 5.23
CA LEU A 77 -4.22 -6.51 5.29
C LEU A 77 -3.36 -6.48 4.01
N ASP A 78 -2.98 -7.66 3.48
CA ASP A 78 -2.24 -7.76 2.21
C ASP A 78 -3.06 -7.22 1.02
N ARG A 79 -4.40 -7.37 1.04
CA ARG A 79 -5.27 -6.78 0.02
C ARG A 79 -5.31 -5.26 0.08
N VAL A 80 -5.18 -4.65 1.26
CA VAL A 80 -5.00 -3.19 1.37
C VAL A 80 -3.72 -2.77 0.64
N ALA A 81 -2.60 -3.47 0.88
CA ALA A 81 -1.34 -3.22 0.18
C ALA A 81 -1.48 -3.40 -1.34
N ARG A 82 -2.17 -4.45 -1.79
CA ARG A 82 -2.46 -4.65 -3.21
C ARG A 82 -3.26 -3.50 -3.80
N THR A 83 -4.23 -2.97 -3.07
CA THR A 83 -5.01 -1.82 -3.53
C THR A 83 -4.12 -0.60 -3.70
N VAL A 84 -3.25 -0.29 -2.74
CA VAL A 84 -2.25 0.78 -2.88
C VAL A 84 -1.39 0.58 -4.12
N ASN A 85 -0.84 -0.64 -4.31
CA ASN A 85 0.01 -0.97 -5.45
C ASN A 85 -0.72 -0.79 -6.79
N LEU A 86 -1.99 -1.19 -6.89
CA LEU A 86 -2.79 -1.04 -8.11
C LEU A 86 -3.03 0.43 -8.47
N TYR A 87 -3.34 1.28 -7.48
CA TYR A 87 -3.52 2.72 -7.71
C TYR A 87 -2.21 3.38 -8.14
N VAL A 88 -1.10 3.09 -7.46
CA VAL A 88 0.22 3.64 -7.81
C VAL A 88 0.68 3.15 -9.20
N ALA A 89 0.51 1.87 -9.52
CA ALA A 89 0.79 1.31 -10.86
C ALA A 89 -0.07 1.96 -11.97
N SER A 90 -1.23 2.52 -11.60
CA SER A 90 -2.08 3.29 -12.52
C SER A 90 -1.70 4.78 -12.61
N GLY A 91 -0.61 5.20 -11.95
CA GLY A 91 -0.11 6.58 -11.97
C GLY A 91 -0.67 7.49 -10.89
N VAL A 92 -1.51 6.98 -9.97
CA VAL A 92 -2.06 7.79 -8.87
C VAL A 92 -0.98 8.02 -7.80
N PRO A 93 -0.63 9.27 -7.46
CA PRO A 93 0.32 9.56 -6.39
C PRO A 93 -0.18 9.06 -5.02
N LEU A 94 0.72 8.59 -4.15
CA LEU A 94 0.36 8.19 -2.77
C LEU A 94 -0.38 9.31 -2.02
N SER A 95 -0.03 10.57 -2.24
CA SER A 95 -0.68 11.73 -1.62
C SER A 95 -2.18 11.87 -1.97
N HIS A 96 -2.61 11.26 -3.07
CA HIS A 96 -4.02 11.22 -3.50
C HIS A 96 -4.80 10.05 -2.93
N LEU A 97 -4.14 9.11 -2.24
CA LEU A 97 -4.78 7.97 -1.58
C LEU A 97 -5.11 8.35 -0.13
N LYS A 98 -6.38 8.52 0.17
CA LYS A 98 -6.90 8.75 1.53
C LYS A 98 -7.55 7.46 2.00
N PHE A 99 -6.69 6.53 2.45
CA PHE A 99 -7.09 5.18 2.80
C PHE A 99 -7.07 4.99 4.32
N VAL A 100 -8.10 4.33 4.82
CA VAL A 100 -8.21 3.92 6.23
C VAL A 100 -8.50 2.44 6.27
N ALA A 101 -7.73 1.65 6.99
CA ALA A 101 -7.94 0.23 7.19
C ALA A 101 -8.34 -0.04 8.63
N VAL A 102 -9.56 -0.51 8.87
CA VAL A 102 -10.12 -0.71 10.22
C VAL A 102 -10.20 -2.19 10.53
N ALA A 103 -9.38 -2.66 11.48
CA ALA A 103 -9.41 -4.03 11.99
C ALA A 103 -10.52 -4.20 13.05
N SER A 104 -11.27 -5.29 12.96
CA SER A 104 -12.32 -5.66 13.93
C SER A 104 -12.57 -7.17 13.88
N GLY A 105 -13.38 -7.70 14.80
CA GLY A 105 -13.65 -9.13 14.89
C GLY A 105 -12.36 -9.94 14.98
N ASP A 106 -12.23 -11.02 14.22
CA ASP A 106 -11.03 -11.87 14.26
C ASP A 106 -9.74 -11.15 13.85
N ALA A 107 -9.85 -10.05 13.07
CA ALA A 107 -8.69 -9.25 12.69
C ALA A 107 -8.14 -8.39 13.82
N THR A 108 -8.81 -8.28 14.98
CA THR A 108 -8.37 -7.44 16.09
C THR A 108 -6.96 -7.77 16.57
N GLY A 109 -6.62 -9.07 16.62
CA GLY A 109 -5.30 -9.50 17.09
C GLY A 109 -4.12 -9.06 16.21
N ILE A 110 -4.34 -8.80 14.89
CA ILE A 110 -3.22 -8.48 13.97
C ILE A 110 -2.51 -7.16 14.31
N VAL A 111 -3.13 -6.29 15.09
CA VAL A 111 -2.61 -4.96 15.45
C VAL A 111 -1.94 -4.91 16.82
N LEU A 112 -1.85 -6.02 17.54
CA LEU A 112 -1.11 -6.09 18.81
C LEU A 112 0.38 -5.86 18.57
N ASP A 113 1.05 -5.24 19.53
CA ASP A 113 2.51 -5.20 19.52
C ASP A 113 3.11 -6.63 19.57
N ASP A 114 4.39 -6.76 19.25
CA ASP A 114 5.03 -8.07 19.12
C ASP A 114 5.00 -8.89 20.42
N SER A 115 5.16 -8.23 21.57
CA SER A 115 5.23 -8.89 22.87
C SER A 115 3.89 -9.50 23.26
N HIS A 116 2.81 -8.75 23.10
CA HIS A 116 1.46 -9.20 23.44
C HIS A 116 0.89 -10.15 22.39
N TYR A 117 1.23 -9.96 21.12
CA TYR A 117 0.90 -10.93 20.07
C TYR A 117 1.57 -12.27 20.35
N LYS A 118 2.86 -12.27 20.69
CA LYS A 118 3.60 -13.49 21.05
C LYS A 118 3.06 -14.18 22.29
N ALA A 119 2.65 -13.40 23.30
CA ALA A 119 2.01 -13.96 24.50
C ALA A 119 0.66 -14.61 24.18
N ALA A 120 -0.13 -14.04 23.25
CA ALA A 120 -1.45 -14.55 22.90
C ALA A 120 -1.41 -15.72 21.90
N PHE A 121 -0.46 -15.70 20.95
CA PHE A 121 -0.47 -16.61 19.79
C PHE A 121 0.79 -17.48 19.66
N GLY A 122 1.79 -17.30 20.51
CA GLY A 122 3.00 -18.12 20.57
C GLY A 122 4.09 -17.78 19.54
N VAL A 123 3.87 -16.81 18.65
CA VAL A 123 4.80 -16.39 17.60
C VAL A 123 4.88 -14.86 17.54
N SER A 124 5.95 -14.32 16.96
CA SER A 124 6.05 -12.87 16.69
C SER A 124 4.97 -12.42 15.70
N ASN A 125 4.50 -11.17 15.82
CA ASN A 125 3.43 -10.64 14.97
C ASN A 125 3.91 -10.41 13.53
N PRO A 126 3.49 -11.24 12.56
CA PRO A 126 3.94 -11.13 11.18
C PRO A 126 3.33 -9.92 10.45
N ASN A 127 2.33 -9.25 11.05
CA ASN A 127 1.61 -8.15 10.41
C ASN A 127 2.29 -6.79 10.63
N LEU A 128 3.09 -6.62 11.68
CA LEU A 128 3.70 -5.33 12.02
C LEU A 128 4.56 -4.73 10.90
N PRO A 129 5.40 -5.50 10.18
CA PRO A 129 6.16 -4.94 9.06
C PRO A 129 5.25 -4.39 7.95
N LEU A 130 4.14 -5.07 7.66
CA LEU A 130 3.18 -4.58 6.67
C LEU A 130 2.39 -3.36 7.18
N ILE A 131 1.99 -3.33 8.44
CA ILE A 131 1.35 -2.17 9.07
C ILE A 131 2.28 -0.95 8.96
N ALA A 132 3.56 -1.10 9.30
CA ALA A 132 4.54 -0.03 9.17
C ALA A 132 4.70 0.47 7.73
N ALA A 133 4.75 -0.45 6.74
CA ALA A 133 4.83 -0.09 5.33
C ALA A 133 3.59 0.67 4.84
N LEU A 134 2.39 0.25 5.25
CA LEU A 134 1.13 0.93 4.94
C LEU A 134 1.07 2.33 5.57
N ARG A 135 1.47 2.46 6.84
CA ARG A 135 1.56 3.75 7.53
C ARG A 135 2.53 4.70 6.84
N HIS A 136 3.69 4.20 6.42
CA HIS A 136 4.67 4.98 5.64
C HIS A 136 4.09 5.45 4.29
N ALA A 137 3.27 4.64 3.66
CA ALA A 137 2.56 5.00 2.41
C ALA A 137 1.36 5.95 2.63
N GLY A 138 1.05 6.35 3.87
CA GLY A 138 -0.03 7.27 4.21
C GLY A 138 -1.40 6.62 4.42
N VAL A 139 -1.45 5.29 4.54
CA VAL A 139 -2.67 4.58 4.97
C VAL A 139 -2.82 4.68 6.47
N ASP A 140 -3.97 5.13 6.96
CA ASP A 140 -4.29 5.05 8.38
C ASP A 140 -4.75 3.64 8.73
N VAL A 141 -3.99 2.95 9.59
CA VAL A 141 -4.37 1.63 10.12
C VAL A 141 -4.99 1.85 11.48
N ALA A 142 -6.22 1.42 11.65
CA ALA A 142 -7.00 1.59 12.85
C ALA A 142 -7.56 0.25 13.37
N VAL A 143 -7.93 0.21 14.63
CA VAL A 143 -8.61 -0.92 15.25
C VAL A 143 -9.88 -0.48 15.96
N CYS A 144 -10.90 -1.32 15.92
CA CYS A 144 -12.15 -1.16 16.66
C CYS A 144 -11.90 -1.32 18.18
N GLY A 145 -12.02 -0.24 18.95
CA GLY A 145 -11.85 -0.28 20.40
C GLY A 145 -12.85 -1.22 21.10
N GLN A 146 -14.07 -1.37 20.56
CA GLN A 146 -15.03 -2.33 21.12
C GLN A 146 -14.54 -3.77 20.92
N ALA A 147 -13.97 -4.08 19.76
CA ALA A 147 -13.42 -5.42 19.50
C ALA A 147 -12.16 -5.70 20.36
N VAL A 148 -11.33 -4.70 20.62
CA VAL A 148 -10.20 -4.83 21.57
C VAL A 148 -10.73 -5.26 22.93
N ALA A 149 -11.79 -4.59 23.44
CA ALA A 149 -12.42 -4.92 24.72
C ALA A 149 -13.10 -6.31 24.70
N GLU A 150 -13.78 -6.68 23.61
CA GLU A 150 -14.41 -8.01 23.45
C GLU A 150 -13.39 -9.14 23.50
N HIS A 151 -12.20 -8.92 22.91
CA HIS A 151 -11.08 -9.86 22.99
C HIS A 151 -10.34 -9.84 24.33
N LYS A 152 -10.73 -8.95 25.27
CA LYS A 152 -10.07 -8.75 26.58
C LYS A 152 -8.60 -8.37 26.43
N PHE A 153 -8.29 -7.60 25.38
CA PHE A 153 -6.98 -6.99 25.21
C PHE A 153 -7.01 -5.60 25.88
N GLU A 154 -5.86 -5.20 26.46
CA GLU A 154 -5.69 -3.83 26.93
C GLU A 154 -5.38 -2.91 25.73
N TYR A 155 -5.81 -1.67 25.78
CA TYR A 155 -5.58 -0.72 24.67
C TYR A 155 -4.09 -0.41 24.49
N GLU A 156 -3.30 -0.51 25.55
CA GLU A 156 -1.85 -0.33 25.57
C GLU A 156 -1.10 -1.49 24.85
N TRP A 157 -1.76 -2.61 24.59
CA TRP A 157 -1.20 -3.73 23.83
C TRP A 157 -1.26 -3.52 22.33
N VAL A 158 -2.05 -2.53 21.88
CA VAL A 158 -2.13 -2.18 20.47
C VAL A 158 -0.82 -1.48 20.06
N ASP A 159 -0.25 -1.86 18.91
CA ASP A 159 0.95 -1.22 18.38
C ASP A 159 0.77 0.29 18.27
N SER A 160 1.75 1.06 18.71
CA SER A 160 1.68 2.52 18.82
C SER A 160 1.47 3.23 17.48
N SER A 161 1.73 2.58 16.36
CA SER A 161 1.47 3.11 15.02
C SER A 161 0.02 2.95 14.57
N VAL A 162 -0.81 2.22 15.34
CA VAL A 162 -2.21 1.93 15.02
C VAL A 162 -3.14 2.87 15.77
N THR A 163 -4.13 3.41 15.09
CA THR A 163 -5.15 4.29 15.67
C THR A 163 -6.24 3.46 16.38
N VAL A 164 -6.41 3.63 17.69
CA VAL A 164 -7.56 3.04 18.40
C VAL A 164 -8.80 3.90 18.15
N ALA A 165 -9.76 3.36 17.40
CA ALA A 165 -11.02 4.03 17.08
C ALA A 165 -12.12 3.58 18.03
N LEU A 166 -13.14 4.42 18.26
CA LEU A 166 -14.27 4.09 19.13
C LEU A 166 -14.91 2.75 18.78
N SER A 167 -15.24 2.57 17.50
CA SER A 167 -15.82 1.35 16.96
C SER A 167 -15.65 1.30 15.44
N ALA A 168 -15.49 0.13 14.85
CA ALA A 168 -15.54 -0.02 13.40
C ALA A 168 -16.88 0.51 12.82
N LEU A 169 -17.99 0.29 13.53
CA LEU A 169 -19.32 0.74 13.11
C LEU A 169 -19.38 2.26 12.93
N THR A 170 -18.99 3.01 13.98
CA THR A 170 -19.02 4.47 13.93
C THR A 170 -17.94 5.06 13.05
N THR A 171 -16.77 4.43 12.97
CA THR A 171 -15.68 4.88 12.12
C THR A 171 -16.04 4.78 10.64
N ILE A 172 -16.60 3.64 10.22
CA ILE A 172 -17.01 3.43 8.82
C ILE A 172 -18.08 4.45 8.43
N THR A 173 -19.18 4.56 9.20
CA THR A 173 -20.27 5.48 8.87
C THR A 173 -19.81 6.93 8.86
N THR A 174 -18.99 7.35 9.82
CA THR A 174 -18.43 8.72 9.84
C THR A 174 -17.53 8.99 8.63
N LEU A 175 -16.75 8.00 8.18
CA LEU A 175 -15.92 8.15 6.99
C LEU A 175 -16.74 8.18 5.72
N GLU A 176 -17.80 7.35 5.60
CA GLU A 176 -18.73 7.39 4.45
C GLU A 176 -19.40 8.76 4.32
N GLU A 177 -19.84 9.38 5.42
CA GLU A 177 -20.35 10.77 5.41
C GLU A 177 -19.32 11.79 4.92
N ARG A 178 -18.02 11.49 5.08
CA ARG A 178 -16.91 12.31 4.56
C ARG A 178 -16.50 11.94 3.12
N GLY A 179 -17.30 11.12 2.44
CA GLY A 179 -17.09 10.70 1.06
C GLY A 179 -16.09 9.56 0.86
N TYR A 180 -15.85 8.75 1.89
CA TYR A 180 -15.14 7.49 1.73
C TYR A 180 -16.08 6.41 1.19
N HIS A 181 -15.53 5.49 0.43
CA HIS A 181 -16.24 4.31 -0.06
C HIS A 181 -15.81 3.09 0.76
N LEU A 182 -16.78 2.35 1.29
CA LEU A 182 -16.52 1.11 2.01
C LEU A 182 -16.04 0.01 1.07
N MET A 183 -14.93 -0.64 1.44
CA MET A 183 -14.43 -1.86 0.80
C MET A 183 -14.29 -2.96 1.86
N PRO A 184 -15.21 -3.92 1.91
CA PRO A 184 -15.12 -5.07 2.82
C PRO A 184 -14.04 -6.05 2.35
N LEU A 185 -13.21 -6.57 3.31
CA LEU A 185 -12.11 -7.50 3.05
C LEU A 185 -12.11 -8.69 4.03
#